data_8cc0b1c1ed245eddb17684c15a881c23
#
_entry.id   8cc0b1c1ed245eddb17684c15a881c23
#
_cell.length_a   1.000
_cell.length_b   1.000
_cell.length_c   1.000
_cell.angle_alpha   90.00
_cell.angle_beta   90.00
_cell.angle_gamma   90.00
#
_symmetry.space_group_name_H-M   'P 1'
#
loop_
_entity.id
_entity.type
_entity.pdbx_description
1 polymer ?
#
loop_
_entity_poly.entity_id
_entity_poly.type
_entity_poly.pdbx_seq_one_letter_code
_entity_poly.pdbx_strand_id
1 'polypeptide(L)'
;MILLPILTLVQLQLPEPVGFVNDFANVISPGAEQAMDALIREVRQKSGGEIVVVTLPDLMGEDPFTVALEIGRKWGVGTAGSAGDPARNTGVVLLLKPGARPGDGRSDLFIAPGTGAEGFITDARAGRIRDAIGAAAAQSGDFSTGLVVGVQMLAEAYAAEFAFELTGGIAQAPRPQRRRGRPFPVQLIFLMLFFFMMLGGRRGRYGRRYVGRGAGQFLLL
;
A
#
# COMPACT_ATOMS: atom_id res chain seq x y z
N MET A 1 18.06 -38.76 -34.94
CA MET A 1 16.89 -37.90 -34.94
C MET A 1 16.67 -37.39 -33.51
N ILE A 2 17.18 -36.19 -33.21
CA ILE A 2 17.14 -35.63 -31.84
C ILE A 2 15.79 -34.90 -31.72
N LEU A 3 14.87 -35.45 -30.93
CA LEU A 3 13.65 -34.75 -30.54
C LEU A 3 14.04 -33.70 -29.49
N LEU A 4 14.10 -32.44 -29.90
CA LEU A 4 14.13 -31.34 -28.94
C LEU A 4 12.75 -31.26 -28.26
N PRO A 5 12.70 -31.23 -26.91
CA PRO A 5 11.43 -30.97 -26.23
C PRO A 5 10.98 -29.53 -26.54
N ILE A 6 9.79 -29.39 -27.11
CA ILE A 6 9.14 -28.09 -27.25
C ILE A 6 8.76 -27.66 -25.82
N LEU A 7 9.53 -26.74 -25.25
CA LEU A 7 9.19 -26.09 -24.01
C LEU A 7 8.02 -25.12 -24.30
N THR A 8 6.80 -25.55 -24.01
CA THR A 8 5.64 -24.69 -24.12
C THR A 8 5.73 -23.67 -22.97
N LEU A 9 6.08 -22.42 -23.29
CA LEU A 9 5.93 -21.31 -22.36
C LEU A 9 4.41 -21.13 -22.10
N VAL A 10 3.99 -21.45 -20.88
CA VAL A 10 2.64 -21.12 -20.41
C VAL A 10 2.66 -19.63 -20.10
N GLN A 11 2.04 -18.82 -20.93
CA GLN A 11 1.87 -17.38 -20.72
C GLN A 11 0.56 -17.13 -19.98
N LEU A 12 0.55 -16.15 -19.08
CA LEU A 12 -0.66 -15.68 -18.41
C LEU A 12 -1.63 -15.16 -19.48
N GLN A 13 -2.77 -15.82 -19.62
CA GLN A 13 -3.86 -15.33 -20.46
C GLN A 13 -4.84 -14.57 -19.56
N LEU A 14 -4.89 -13.25 -19.73
CA LEU A 14 -5.85 -12.42 -19.03
C LEU A 14 -7.27 -12.75 -19.56
N PRO A 15 -8.19 -13.10 -18.67
CA PRO A 15 -9.59 -13.32 -19.06
C PRO A 15 -10.24 -12.03 -19.54
N GLU A 16 -11.42 -12.14 -20.16
CA GLU A 16 -12.22 -10.97 -20.52
C GLU A 16 -12.95 -10.42 -19.29
N PRO A 17 -13.11 -9.08 -19.18
CA PRO A 17 -13.78 -8.48 -18.04
C PRO A 17 -15.28 -8.82 -18.02
N VAL A 18 -15.81 -9.13 -16.85
CA VAL A 18 -17.24 -9.39 -16.64
C VAL A 18 -17.98 -8.22 -16.01
N GLY A 19 -17.25 -7.25 -15.45
CA GLY A 19 -17.80 -6.08 -14.78
C GLY A 19 -16.72 -5.23 -14.09
N PHE A 20 -17.13 -4.48 -13.08
CA PHE A 20 -16.17 -3.74 -12.25
C PHE A 20 -15.49 -4.63 -11.22
N VAL A 21 -16.14 -5.70 -10.80
CA VAL A 21 -15.58 -6.73 -9.92
C VAL A 21 -15.47 -8.02 -10.71
N ASN A 22 -14.23 -8.53 -10.82
CA ASN A 22 -13.88 -9.68 -11.64
C ASN A 22 -13.18 -10.71 -10.75
N ASP A 23 -13.98 -11.62 -10.17
CA ASP A 23 -13.50 -12.61 -9.21
C ASP A 23 -13.18 -13.95 -9.89
N PHE A 24 -12.03 -14.04 -10.56
CA PHE A 24 -11.58 -15.28 -11.20
C PHE A 24 -10.93 -16.27 -10.22
N ALA A 25 -10.61 -15.82 -9.02
CA ALA A 25 -10.07 -16.69 -7.96
C ALA A 25 -11.15 -17.27 -7.03
N ASN A 26 -12.42 -16.85 -7.19
CA ASN A 26 -13.56 -17.25 -6.35
C ASN A 26 -13.32 -17.03 -4.84
N VAL A 27 -12.81 -15.84 -4.50
CA VAL A 27 -12.51 -15.45 -3.12
C VAL A 27 -13.38 -14.29 -2.62
N ILE A 28 -14.31 -13.81 -3.45
CA ILE A 28 -15.22 -12.71 -3.12
C ILE A 28 -16.61 -13.28 -2.88
N SER A 29 -17.19 -12.98 -1.73
CA SER A 29 -18.57 -13.35 -1.46
C SER A 29 -19.55 -12.54 -2.31
N PRO A 30 -20.72 -13.10 -2.73
CA PRO A 30 -21.67 -12.37 -3.56
C PRO A 30 -22.17 -11.06 -2.94
N GLY A 31 -22.29 -10.99 -1.62
CA GLY A 31 -22.66 -9.75 -0.91
C GLY A 31 -21.59 -8.68 -0.98
N ALA A 32 -20.32 -9.08 -0.88
CA ALA A 32 -19.19 -8.16 -1.01
C ALA A 32 -19.04 -7.66 -2.44
N GLU A 33 -19.23 -8.55 -3.43
CA GLU A 33 -19.22 -8.18 -4.84
C GLU A 33 -20.27 -7.12 -5.16
N GLN A 34 -21.51 -7.34 -4.74
CA GLN A 34 -22.61 -6.38 -4.93
C GLN A 34 -22.33 -5.04 -4.24
N ALA A 35 -21.79 -5.06 -3.02
CA ALA A 35 -21.48 -3.86 -2.28
C ALA A 35 -20.36 -3.05 -2.95
N MET A 36 -19.31 -3.72 -3.44
CA MET A 36 -18.23 -3.07 -4.19
C MET A 36 -18.73 -2.52 -5.53
N ASP A 37 -19.49 -3.31 -6.29
CA ASP A 37 -20.05 -2.90 -7.58
C ASP A 37 -20.95 -1.65 -7.43
N ALA A 38 -21.81 -1.60 -6.42
CA ALA A 38 -22.66 -0.45 -6.15
C ALA A 38 -21.83 0.82 -5.87
N LEU A 39 -20.77 0.71 -5.04
CA LEU A 39 -19.91 1.81 -4.70
C LEU A 39 -19.06 2.29 -5.90
N ILE A 40 -18.56 1.36 -6.70
CA ILE A 40 -17.79 1.66 -7.92
C ILE A 40 -18.66 2.37 -8.95
N ARG A 41 -19.92 1.94 -9.12
CA ARG A 41 -20.90 2.62 -10.00
C ARG A 41 -21.17 4.03 -9.52
N GLU A 42 -21.30 4.26 -8.23
CA GLU A 42 -21.47 5.59 -7.66
C GLU A 42 -20.25 6.49 -7.97
N VAL A 43 -19.03 5.99 -7.78
CA VAL A 43 -17.81 6.71 -8.15
C VAL A 43 -17.82 7.07 -9.62
N ARG A 44 -18.10 6.11 -10.50
CA ARG A 44 -18.14 6.33 -11.95
C ARG A 44 -19.18 7.38 -12.36
N GLN A 45 -20.37 7.34 -11.77
CA GLN A 45 -21.44 8.30 -12.07
C GLN A 45 -21.09 9.73 -11.63
N LYS A 46 -20.41 9.87 -10.49
CA LYS A 46 -20.14 11.19 -9.90
C LYS A 46 -18.82 11.81 -10.34
N SER A 47 -17.81 11.00 -10.69
CA SER A 47 -16.49 11.48 -11.07
C SER A 47 -16.10 11.18 -12.52
N GLY A 48 -16.79 10.26 -13.19
CA GLY A 48 -16.32 9.70 -14.46
C GLY A 48 -15.12 8.75 -14.33
N GLY A 49 -14.53 8.62 -13.14
CA GLY A 49 -13.45 7.69 -12.86
C GLY A 49 -13.90 6.24 -12.83
N GLU A 50 -12.96 5.32 -12.84
CA GLU A 50 -13.26 3.89 -12.90
C GLU A 50 -12.37 3.09 -11.96
N ILE A 51 -12.97 2.28 -11.11
CA ILE A 51 -12.27 1.33 -10.27
C ILE A 51 -12.62 -0.07 -10.77
N VAL A 52 -11.60 -0.89 -11.02
CA VAL A 52 -11.79 -2.29 -11.42
C VAL A 52 -11.05 -3.18 -10.42
N VAL A 53 -11.78 -4.12 -9.82
CA VAL A 53 -11.26 -5.14 -8.92
C VAL A 53 -11.07 -6.42 -9.70
N VAL A 54 -9.89 -7.01 -9.58
CA VAL A 54 -9.57 -8.28 -10.26
C VAL A 54 -8.91 -9.22 -9.27
N THR A 55 -9.44 -10.44 -9.17
CA THR A 55 -8.75 -11.52 -8.49
C THR A 55 -8.30 -12.57 -9.50
N LEU A 56 -7.04 -12.99 -9.43
CA LEU A 56 -6.49 -14.05 -10.26
C LEU A 56 -5.96 -15.18 -9.37
N PRO A 57 -6.24 -16.46 -9.69
CA PRO A 57 -5.78 -17.57 -8.85
C PRO A 57 -4.25 -17.72 -8.89
N ASP A 58 -3.60 -17.32 -9.99
CA ASP A 58 -2.16 -17.37 -10.19
C ASP A 58 -1.73 -16.29 -11.18
N LEU A 59 -0.52 -15.76 -11.03
CA LEU A 59 0.12 -14.82 -11.96
C LEU A 59 1.15 -15.50 -12.87
N MET A 60 1.29 -16.83 -12.81
CA MET A 60 2.24 -17.62 -13.60
C MET A 60 3.70 -17.13 -13.51
N GLY A 61 4.07 -16.55 -12.37
CA GLY A 61 5.39 -15.99 -12.14
C GLY A 61 5.59 -14.57 -12.65
N GLU A 62 4.56 -13.96 -13.25
CA GLU A 62 4.60 -12.57 -13.67
C GLU A 62 4.55 -11.63 -12.45
N ASP A 63 5.15 -10.46 -12.61
CA ASP A 63 5.13 -9.43 -11.58
C ASP A 63 3.73 -8.79 -11.44
N PRO A 64 3.17 -8.65 -10.22
CA PRO A 64 1.84 -8.09 -10.01
C PRO A 64 1.62 -6.69 -10.60
N PHE A 65 2.66 -5.85 -10.59
CA PHE A 65 2.63 -4.53 -11.22
C PHE A 65 2.41 -4.65 -12.73
N THR A 66 3.18 -5.50 -13.39
CA THR A 66 3.09 -5.74 -14.83
C THR A 66 1.72 -6.24 -15.22
N VAL A 67 1.19 -7.23 -14.49
CA VAL A 67 -0.14 -7.80 -14.73
C VAL A 67 -1.24 -6.74 -14.54
N ALA A 68 -1.18 -5.94 -13.47
CA ALA A 68 -2.17 -4.90 -13.22
C ALA A 68 -2.18 -3.82 -14.31
N LEU A 69 -1.00 -3.41 -14.79
CA LEU A 69 -0.88 -2.47 -15.92
C LEU A 69 -1.42 -3.06 -17.23
N GLU A 70 -1.13 -4.32 -17.49
CA GLU A 70 -1.63 -5.01 -18.68
C GLU A 70 -3.15 -5.11 -18.66
N ILE A 71 -3.75 -5.46 -17.52
CA ILE A 71 -5.20 -5.43 -17.30
C ILE A 71 -5.74 -4.04 -17.61
N GLY A 72 -5.19 -3.00 -17.02
CA GLY A 72 -5.63 -1.63 -17.23
C GLY A 72 -5.62 -1.21 -18.70
N ARG A 73 -4.57 -1.59 -19.43
CA ARG A 73 -4.43 -1.31 -20.87
C ARG A 73 -5.36 -2.15 -21.74
N LYS A 74 -5.39 -3.47 -21.53
CA LYS A 74 -6.19 -4.40 -22.35
C LYS A 74 -7.68 -4.16 -22.18
N TRP A 75 -8.13 -3.87 -20.96
CA TRP A 75 -9.55 -3.62 -20.66
C TRP A 75 -9.95 -2.16 -20.84
N GLY A 76 -8.99 -1.26 -21.07
CA GLY A 76 -9.24 0.17 -21.28
C GLY A 76 -9.76 0.88 -20.04
N VAL A 77 -9.29 0.48 -18.84
CA VAL A 77 -9.78 1.01 -17.56
C VAL A 77 -9.51 2.51 -17.46
N GLY A 78 -10.57 3.32 -17.32
CA GLY A 78 -10.48 4.78 -17.17
C GLY A 78 -10.08 5.54 -18.43
N THR A 79 -10.14 4.93 -19.63
CA THR A 79 -9.78 5.60 -20.89
C THR A 79 -10.88 6.52 -21.43
N ALA A 80 -12.08 6.47 -20.85
CA ALA A 80 -13.21 7.32 -21.26
C ALA A 80 -12.91 8.80 -20.98
N GLY A 81 -13.18 9.65 -21.97
CA GLY A 81 -13.02 11.10 -21.87
C GLY A 81 -12.22 11.72 -23.03
N SER A 82 -12.55 12.95 -23.37
CA SER A 82 -11.85 13.76 -24.39
C SER A 82 -10.54 14.33 -23.82
N ALA A 83 -9.65 14.80 -24.69
CA ALA A 83 -8.45 15.52 -24.25
C ALA A 83 -8.85 16.77 -23.44
N GLY A 84 -8.34 16.90 -22.22
CA GLY A 84 -8.68 17.97 -21.29
C GLY A 84 -9.80 17.63 -20.30
N ASP A 85 -10.46 16.47 -20.40
CA ASP A 85 -11.40 15.99 -19.40
C ASP A 85 -10.66 15.60 -18.13
N PRO A 86 -11.02 16.15 -16.95
CA PRO A 86 -10.41 15.77 -15.67
C PRO A 86 -10.59 14.29 -15.31
N ALA A 87 -11.63 13.66 -15.82
CA ALA A 87 -11.91 12.24 -15.60
C ALA A 87 -11.10 11.29 -16.53
N ARG A 88 -10.38 11.85 -17.52
CA ARG A 88 -9.63 11.05 -18.48
C ARG A 88 -8.48 10.32 -17.80
N ASN A 89 -8.35 9.02 -18.11
CA ASN A 89 -7.31 8.14 -17.55
C ASN A 89 -7.33 8.03 -16.01
N THR A 90 -8.46 8.34 -15.37
CA THR A 90 -8.64 8.19 -13.93
C THR A 90 -9.12 6.79 -13.55
N GLY A 91 -8.66 5.77 -14.29
CA GLY A 91 -8.89 4.38 -13.94
C GLY A 91 -7.96 3.90 -12.83
N VAL A 92 -8.42 2.93 -12.05
CA VAL A 92 -7.59 2.23 -11.05
C VAL A 92 -7.87 0.74 -11.11
N VAL A 93 -6.84 -0.07 -11.26
CA VAL A 93 -6.93 -1.52 -11.15
C VAL A 93 -6.46 -1.94 -9.76
N LEU A 94 -7.33 -2.64 -9.03
CA LEU A 94 -7.02 -3.31 -7.77
C LEU A 94 -6.89 -4.81 -8.05
N LEU A 95 -5.67 -5.30 -8.12
CA LEU A 95 -5.35 -6.71 -8.40
C LEU A 95 -5.03 -7.44 -7.10
N LEU A 96 -5.64 -8.60 -6.90
CA LEU A 96 -5.33 -9.55 -5.85
C LEU A 96 -5.05 -10.93 -6.46
N LYS A 97 -3.88 -11.50 -6.19
CA LYS A 97 -3.66 -12.94 -6.27
C LYS A 97 -3.69 -13.46 -4.83
N PRO A 98 -4.72 -14.23 -4.46
CA PRO A 98 -4.84 -14.71 -3.09
C PRO A 98 -3.77 -15.76 -2.75
N GLY A 99 -3.31 -15.76 -1.50
CA GLY A 99 -2.61 -16.89 -0.90
C GLY A 99 -3.58 -17.99 -0.48
N ALA A 100 -3.10 -19.00 0.23
CA ALA A 100 -3.95 -20.08 0.74
C ALA A 100 -4.92 -19.57 1.82
N ARG A 101 -4.56 -18.50 2.54
CA ARG A 101 -5.38 -17.85 3.56
C ARG A 101 -4.98 -16.38 3.68
N PRO A 102 -5.91 -15.47 4.04
CA PRO A 102 -5.58 -14.10 4.35
C PRO A 102 -4.52 -14.02 5.46
N GLY A 103 -3.50 -13.18 5.26
CA GLY A 103 -2.43 -12.98 6.25
C GLY A 103 -1.32 -14.03 6.24
N ASP A 104 -1.31 -14.98 5.30
CA ASP A 104 -0.24 -16.00 5.19
C ASP A 104 1.06 -15.50 4.54
N GLY A 105 1.08 -14.23 4.11
CA GLY A 105 2.22 -13.59 3.45
C GLY A 105 2.48 -14.05 2.01
N ARG A 106 1.54 -14.78 1.39
CA ARG A 106 1.64 -15.33 0.03
C ARG A 106 0.69 -14.69 -0.96
N SER A 107 -0.11 -13.74 -0.52
CA SER A 107 -0.99 -12.98 -1.39
C SER A 107 -0.21 -11.85 -2.06
N ASP A 108 -0.41 -11.67 -3.36
CA ASP A 108 0.09 -10.52 -4.10
C ASP A 108 -1.06 -9.52 -4.27
N LEU A 109 -0.85 -8.29 -3.82
CA LEU A 109 -1.85 -7.23 -3.87
C LEU A 109 -1.22 -5.99 -4.50
N PHE A 110 -1.80 -5.52 -5.59
CA PHE A 110 -1.33 -4.34 -6.29
C PHE A 110 -2.46 -3.38 -6.63
N ILE A 111 -2.15 -2.07 -6.60
CA ILE A 111 -3.05 -1.00 -7.04
C ILE A 111 -2.32 -0.24 -8.13
N ALA A 112 -2.86 -0.30 -9.34
CA ALA A 112 -2.33 0.38 -10.52
C ALA A 112 -3.24 1.55 -10.89
N PRO A 113 -2.88 2.79 -10.51
CA PRO A 113 -3.59 3.97 -10.99
C PRO A 113 -3.24 4.25 -12.46
N GLY A 114 -4.22 4.68 -13.24
CA GLY A 114 -3.98 5.32 -14.53
C GLY A 114 -3.37 6.71 -14.35
N THR A 115 -2.76 7.24 -15.40
CA THR A 115 -2.02 8.53 -15.35
C THR A 115 -2.83 9.70 -14.81
N GLY A 116 -4.15 9.72 -15.03
CA GLY A 116 -5.04 10.74 -14.47
C GLY A 116 -5.35 10.55 -12.98
N ALA A 117 -5.16 9.34 -12.45
CA ALA A 117 -5.41 9.02 -11.04
C ALA A 117 -4.16 9.17 -10.16
N GLU A 118 -2.95 9.18 -10.73
CA GLU A 118 -1.68 9.24 -9.98
C GLU A 118 -1.58 10.45 -9.05
N GLY A 119 -2.20 11.57 -9.43
CA GLY A 119 -2.21 12.80 -8.64
C GLY A 119 -2.87 12.64 -7.27
N PHE A 120 -3.91 11.82 -7.17
CA PHE A 120 -4.66 11.60 -5.93
C PHE A 120 -4.56 10.16 -5.40
N ILE A 121 -4.28 9.16 -6.24
CA ILE A 121 -3.90 7.79 -5.82
C ILE A 121 -2.38 7.65 -5.92
N THR A 122 -1.67 8.38 -5.08
CA THR A 122 -0.20 8.32 -5.03
C THR A 122 0.29 6.98 -4.49
N ASP A 123 1.55 6.61 -4.75
CA ASP A 123 2.18 5.39 -4.22
C ASP A 123 2.03 5.24 -2.71
N ALA A 124 2.19 6.36 -1.98
CA ALA A 124 2.01 6.37 -0.52
C ALA A 124 0.56 6.08 -0.11
N ARG A 125 -0.43 6.55 -0.89
CA ARG A 125 -1.85 6.23 -0.65
C ARG A 125 -2.15 4.80 -1.04
N ALA A 126 -1.70 4.33 -2.19
CA ALA A 126 -1.83 2.95 -2.63
C ALA A 126 -1.21 1.97 -1.61
N GLY A 127 -0.04 2.29 -1.07
CA GLY A 127 0.59 1.53 0.01
C GLY A 127 -0.31 1.41 1.24
N ARG A 128 -0.85 2.54 1.75
CA ARG A 128 -1.77 2.53 2.90
C ARG A 128 -3.06 1.75 2.64
N ILE A 129 -3.58 1.80 1.42
CA ILE A 129 -4.77 1.02 1.04
C ILE A 129 -4.44 -0.46 1.05
N ARG A 130 -3.31 -0.88 0.47
CA ARG A 130 -2.86 -2.28 0.49
C ARG A 130 -2.67 -2.80 1.93
N ASP A 131 -2.07 -2.01 2.79
CA ASP A 131 -1.89 -2.36 4.21
C ASP A 131 -3.25 -2.53 4.91
N ALA A 132 -4.21 -1.64 4.63
CA ALA A 132 -5.56 -1.73 5.20
C ALA A 132 -6.31 -2.98 4.70
N ILE A 133 -6.21 -3.29 3.40
CA ILE A 133 -6.77 -4.51 2.80
C ILE A 133 -6.20 -5.75 3.50
N GLY A 134 -4.86 -5.83 3.57
CA GLY A 134 -4.17 -6.95 4.19
C GLY A 134 -4.54 -7.13 5.67
N ALA A 135 -4.60 -6.04 6.43
CA ALA A 135 -4.97 -6.06 7.84
C ALA A 135 -6.43 -6.50 8.05
N ALA A 136 -7.37 -5.96 7.26
CA ALA A 136 -8.78 -6.32 7.35
C ALA A 136 -9.03 -7.78 6.96
N ALA A 137 -8.40 -8.24 5.88
CA ALA A 137 -8.48 -9.62 5.42
C ALA A 137 -7.89 -10.59 6.46
N ALA A 138 -6.73 -10.29 7.02
CA ALA A 138 -6.09 -11.12 8.04
C ALA A 138 -6.92 -11.18 9.34
N GLN A 139 -7.52 -10.06 9.73
CA GLN A 139 -8.35 -9.98 10.95
C GLN A 139 -9.66 -10.73 10.82
N SER A 140 -10.32 -10.66 9.66
CA SER A 140 -11.59 -11.34 9.39
C SER A 140 -11.42 -12.79 8.96
N GLY A 141 -10.24 -13.17 8.45
CA GLY A 141 -10.00 -14.45 7.78
C GLY A 141 -10.66 -14.52 6.39
N ASP A 142 -11.02 -13.39 5.78
CA ASP A 142 -11.78 -13.29 4.55
C ASP A 142 -11.21 -12.21 3.61
N PHE A 143 -10.89 -12.58 2.38
CA PHE A 143 -10.41 -11.64 1.36
C PHE A 143 -11.47 -10.62 0.96
N SER A 144 -12.75 -11.02 0.95
CA SER A 144 -13.86 -10.12 0.61
C SER A 144 -13.87 -8.89 1.49
N THR A 145 -13.73 -9.07 2.80
CA THR A 145 -13.70 -7.98 3.79
C THR A 145 -12.55 -7.01 3.51
N GLY A 146 -11.37 -7.55 3.18
CA GLY A 146 -10.22 -6.73 2.82
C GLY A 146 -10.47 -5.90 1.56
N LEU A 147 -10.96 -6.54 0.49
CA LEU A 147 -11.23 -5.86 -0.78
C LEU A 147 -12.30 -4.78 -0.65
N VAL A 148 -13.36 -5.02 0.14
CA VAL A 148 -14.39 -4.02 0.46
C VAL A 148 -13.78 -2.79 1.11
N VAL A 149 -12.87 -2.97 2.09
CA VAL A 149 -12.13 -1.86 2.72
C VAL A 149 -11.30 -1.10 1.67
N GLY A 150 -10.62 -1.81 0.78
CA GLY A 150 -9.82 -1.21 -0.28
C GLY A 150 -10.65 -0.37 -1.24
N VAL A 151 -11.76 -0.90 -1.73
CA VAL A 151 -12.67 -0.18 -2.63
C VAL A 151 -13.28 1.04 -1.94
N GLN A 152 -13.66 0.93 -0.66
CA GLN A 152 -14.14 2.06 0.12
C GLN A 152 -13.10 3.19 0.20
N MET A 153 -11.84 2.86 0.49
CA MET A 153 -10.76 3.85 0.57
C MET A 153 -10.43 4.47 -0.79
N LEU A 154 -10.52 3.71 -1.88
CA LEU A 154 -10.39 4.24 -3.23
C LEU A 154 -11.55 5.20 -3.55
N ALA A 155 -12.78 4.81 -3.27
CA ALA A 155 -13.97 5.65 -3.47
C ALA A 155 -13.89 6.97 -2.68
N GLU A 156 -13.42 6.92 -1.42
CA GLU A 156 -13.18 8.12 -0.60
C GLU A 156 -12.11 9.03 -1.24
N ALA A 157 -11.11 8.47 -1.89
CA ALA A 157 -10.10 9.25 -2.59
C ALA A 157 -10.67 9.97 -3.81
N TYR A 158 -11.52 9.30 -4.60
CA TYR A 158 -12.26 9.93 -5.70
C TYR A 158 -13.23 11.00 -5.20
N ALA A 159 -13.96 10.72 -4.12
CA ALA A 159 -14.89 11.68 -3.53
C ALA A 159 -14.19 12.96 -3.09
N ALA A 160 -13.00 12.84 -2.51
CA ALA A 160 -12.18 13.99 -2.11
C ALA A 160 -11.61 14.77 -3.30
N GLU A 161 -11.16 14.10 -4.36
CA GLU A 161 -10.58 14.74 -5.55
C GLU A 161 -11.63 15.47 -6.37
N PHE A 162 -12.78 14.82 -6.59
CA PHE A 162 -13.87 15.34 -7.43
C PHE A 162 -14.97 16.06 -6.64
N ALA A 163 -14.75 16.30 -5.34
CA ALA A 163 -15.62 17.08 -4.45
C ALA A 163 -17.09 16.60 -4.43
N PHE A 164 -17.31 15.29 -4.30
CA PHE A 164 -18.64 14.70 -4.12
C PHE A 164 -18.75 13.89 -2.82
N GLU A 165 -19.99 13.68 -2.37
CA GLU A 165 -20.26 12.83 -1.20
C GLU A 165 -20.70 11.43 -1.66
N LEU A 166 -20.19 10.40 -0.98
CA LEU A 166 -20.61 9.02 -1.16
C LEU A 166 -21.93 8.79 -0.41
N THR A 167 -22.95 8.30 -1.11
CA THR A 167 -24.26 7.98 -0.53
C THR A 167 -24.36 6.52 -0.10
N GLY A 168 -23.59 5.64 -0.73
CA GLY A 168 -23.54 4.18 -0.51
C GLY A 168 -22.38 3.73 0.38
N GLY A 169 -21.95 4.52 1.36
CA GLY A 169 -20.89 4.08 2.28
C GLY A 169 -21.26 2.74 2.92
N ILE A 170 -20.49 1.69 2.60
CA ILE A 170 -20.54 0.44 3.36
C ILE A 170 -20.27 0.84 4.79
N ALA A 171 -21.20 0.52 5.71
CA ALA A 171 -21.17 0.94 7.11
C ALA A 171 -19.72 0.90 7.62
N GLN A 172 -19.17 2.07 7.90
CA GLN A 172 -17.77 2.24 8.23
C GLN A 172 -17.39 1.22 9.30
N ALA A 173 -16.53 0.26 8.95
CA ALA A 173 -15.74 -0.39 9.98
C ALA A 173 -15.13 0.73 10.83
N PRO A 174 -15.25 0.67 12.18
CA PRO A 174 -14.84 1.76 13.04
C PRO A 174 -13.42 2.18 12.62
N ARG A 175 -13.29 3.43 12.17
CA ARG A 175 -11.99 3.99 11.81
C ARG A 175 -11.05 3.65 12.95
N PRO A 176 -9.92 2.97 12.73
CA PRO A 176 -8.96 2.78 13.78
C PRO A 176 -8.68 4.18 14.32
N GLN A 177 -9.20 4.48 15.50
CA GLN A 177 -8.89 5.72 16.18
C GLN A 177 -7.37 5.74 16.23
N ARG A 178 -6.73 6.64 15.45
CA ARG A 178 -5.34 6.95 15.65
C ARG A 178 -5.22 7.15 17.15
N ARG A 179 -4.65 6.15 17.83
CA ARG A 179 -4.21 6.34 19.20
C ARG A 179 -3.32 7.56 19.11
N ARG A 180 -3.85 8.73 19.49
CA ARG A 180 -3.04 9.90 19.76
C ARG A 180 -1.97 9.37 20.68
N GLY A 181 -0.77 9.15 20.14
CA GLY A 181 0.38 8.81 20.95
C GLY A 181 0.31 9.81 22.09
N ARG A 182 0.23 9.31 23.32
CA ARG A 182 0.32 10.17 24.50
C ARG A 182 1.46 11.13 24.20
N PRO A 183 1.23 12.45 24.21
CA PRO A 183 2.35 13.38 24.00
C PRO A 183 3.40 12.96 24.99
N PHE A 184 4.54 12.51 24.50
CA PHE A 184 5.70 12.28 25.36
C PHE A 184 5.90 13.59 26.11
N PRO A 185 5.77 13.62 27.45
CA PRO A 185 5.88 14.86 28.16
C PRO A 185 7.30 15.38 27.92
N VAL A 186 7.38 16.40 27.06
CA VAL A 186 8.66 17.08 26.72
C VAL A 186 9.39 17.50 27.99
N GLN A 187 8.62 17.75 29.05
CA GLN A 187 9.10 17.99 30.42
C GLN A 187 9.99 16.86 30.96
N LEU A 188 9.70 15.58 30.65
CA LEU A 188 10.57 14.46 31.06
C LEU A 188 11.92 14.46 30.33
N ILE A 189 11.98 14.92 29.09
CA ILE A 189 13.23 15.05 28.35
C ILE A 189 14.08 16.17 28.98
N PHE A 190 13.48 17.31 29.32
CA PHE A 190 14.17 18.40 30.02
C PHE A 190 14.63 18.00 31.40
N LEU A 191 13.83 17.23 32.14
CA LEU A 191 14.19 16.72 33.47
C LEU A 191 15.32 15.70 33.39
N MET A 192 15.35 14.87 32.39
CA MET A 192 16.43 13.90 32.14
C MET A 192 17.71 14.58 31.71
N LEU A 193 17.66 15.62 30.86
CA LEU A 193 18.79 16.45 30.47
C LEU A 193 19.34 17.23 31.68
N PHE A 194 18.47 17.80 32.51
CA PHE A 194 18.86 18.50 33.74
C PHE A 194 19.55 17.56 34.74
N PHE A 195 19.05 16.34 34.90
CA PHE A 195 19.63 15.32 35.77
C PHE A 195 21.00 14.86 35.26
N PHE A 196 21.16 14.68 33.93
CA PHE A 196 22.44 14.36 33.29
C PHE A 196 23.46 15.51 33.47
N MET A 197 23.02 16.76 33.34
CA MET A 197 23.85 17.93 33.55
C MET A 197 24.30 18.08 35.03
N MET A 198 23.43 17.69 35.98
CA MET A 198 23.74 17.74 37.41
C MET A 198 24.65 16.58 37.85
N LEU A 199 24.53 15.39 37.26
CA LEU A 199 25.42 14.25 37.52
C LEU A 199 26.77 14.34 36.78
N GLY A 200 26.82 15.03 35.62
CA GLY A 200 28.04 15.19 34.81
C GLY A 200 29.03 16.19 35.37
N GLY A 201 28.63 17.01 36.35
CA GLY A 201 29.45 18.09 36.93
C GLY A 201 30.47 17.68 37.99
N ARG A 202 30.64 16.40 38.32
CA ARG A 202 31.55 15.92 39.37
C ARG A 202 32.58 14.90 38.87
N ARG A 203 33.45 15.29 37.96
CA ARG A 203 34.76 14.66 37.74
C ARG A 203 35.74 15.80 37.51
N GLY A 204 36.44 16.26 38.51
CA GLY A 204 37.55 15.65 39.20
C GLY A 204 38.79 16.32 38.67
N ARG A 205 39.10 17.54 39.22
CA ARG A 205 40.48 18.10 39.16
C ARG A 205 41.39 17.04 39.74
N TYR A 206 42.14 16.33 38.93
CA TYR A 206 43.30 15.59 39.37
C TYR A 206 44.56 16.21 38.77
N GLY A 207 45.44 16.56 39.67
CA GLY A 207 46.60 17.42 39.57
C GLY A 207 47.66 16.93 38.59
N ARG A 208 48.19 17.91 37.94
CA ARG A 208 49.52 17.92 37.32
C ARG A 208 50.58 17.80 38.40
N ARG A 209 51.28 16.68 38.47
CA ARG A 209 52.59 16.62 39.11
C ARG A 209 53.66 16.52 38.04
N TYR A 210 54.39 17.58 37.91
CA TYR A 210 55.68 17.68 37.26
C TYR A 210 56.69 16.91 38.13
N VAL A 211 57.40 15.96 37.52
CA VAL A 211 58.73 15.54 38.02
C VAL A 211 59.62 15.47 36.80
N GLY A 212 60.69 16.27 36.93
CA GLY A 212 61.70 16.43 35.93
C GLY A 212 62.87 15.45 36.07
N ARG A 213 63.70 15.56 35.07
CA ARG A 213 65.13 15.29 35.06
C ARG A 213 65.63 13.86 34.92
N GLY A 214 66.40 13.70 33.88
CA GLY A 214 67.36 12.62 33.73
C GLY A 214 67.96 12.61 32.35
N ALA A 215 69.08 13.32 32.21
CA ALA A 215 69.94 13.23 31.03
C ALA A 215 70.64 11.87 30.95
N GLY A 216 70.96 11.46 29.74
CA GLY A 216 71.78 10.28 29.51
C GLY A 216 72.04 10.07 28.03
N GLN A 217 73.12 10.61 27.54
CA GLN A 217 73.86 10.33 26.32
C GLN A 217 74.18 8.84 26.12
N PHE A 218 74.38 8.45 24.91
CA PHE A 218 75.44 7.62 24.28
C PHE A 218 74.82 6.91 23.09
N LEU A 219 75.19 7.25 21.88
CA LEU A 219 76.38 6.98 21.05
C LEU A 219 76.35 5.58 20.43
N LEU A 220 76.39 5.58 19.10
CA LEU A 220 77.07 4.68 18.15
C LEU A 220 76.67 3.19 18.10
N LEU A 221 76.11 2.70 17.03
CA LEU A 221 76.79 2.20 15.79
C LEU A 221 75.72 1.97 14.73
#